data_4af357afd16fa9ba0c1987716086a931
#
_entry.id   4af357afd16fa9ba0c1987716086a931
#
_cell.length_a   1.000
_cell.length_b   1.000
_cell.length_c   1.000
_cell.angle_alpha   90.00
_cell.angle_beta   90.00
_cell.angle_gamma   90.00
#
_symmetry.space_group_name_H-M   'P 1'
#
loop_
_entity.id
_entity.type
_entity.pdbx_description
1 polymer ?
#
loop_
_entity_poly.entity_id
_entity_poly.type
_entity_poly.pdbx_seq_one_letter_code
_entity_poly.pdbx_strand_id
1 'polypeptide(L)'
;MRFNPLWLIVLLFLLPGAGLLFLPLLIFAALPLLLGLAGGGAFARAPGQLWALVKNARVRANFVLAHAAARVLGERYGVAPICWSGENSFFLSGVSDENAVYEAAEQALARLKSGEDDLKVYPACRVFRALAVVLAAAALVVPLLALGPLGIVFAVAAGYFAAPYLSPWLQKLTLSSRGAKNCSVHSVRACTRTVSAWGGRLNTAESGVEVSTSAQDVIEAEIVED
;
A
#
# COMPACT_ATOMS: atom_id res chain seq x y z
N MET A 1 0.75 -47.58 -2.86
CA MET A 1 1.92 -46.85 -2.38
C MET A 1 1.52 -45.39 -2.20
N ARG A 2 1.43 -44.88 -0.98
CA ARG A 2 1.15 -43.46 -0.73
C ARG A 2 2.45 -42.67 -0.98
N PHE A 3 2.47 -41.89 -2.03
CA PHE A 3 3.56 -40.96 -2.31
C PHE A 3 3.62 -39.92 -1.18
N ASN A 4 4.69 -39.94 -0.40
CA ASN A 4 4.87 -38.94 0.64
C ASN A 4 5.56 -37.71 0.00
N PRO A 5 4.88 -36.55 -0.10
CA PRO A 5 5.44 -35.36 -0.77
C PRO A 5 6.73 -34.85 -0.12
N LEU A 6 7.01 -35.23 1.12
CA LEU A 6 8.27 -34.89 1.81
C LEU A 6 9.51 -35.48 1.09
N TRP A 7 9.40 -36.68 0.48
CA TRP A 7 10.54 -37.24 -0.27
C TRP A 7 10.86 -36.48 -1.55
N LEU A 8 9.88 -35.86 -2.19
CA LEU A 8 10.10 -34.99 -3.34
C LEU A 8 10.90 -33.74 -2.93
N ILE A 9 10.59 -33.18 -1.78
CA ILE A 9 11.31 -32.01 -1.24
C ILE A 9 12.77 -32.40 -0.91
N VAL A 10 12.98 -33.54 -0.25
CA VAL A 10 14.32 -34.04 0.09
C VAL A 10 15.14 -34.35 -1.17
N LEU A 11 14.52 -34.97 -2.20
CA LEU A 11 15.17 -35.26 -3.47
C LEU A 11 15.56 -33.99 -4.24
N LEU A 12 14.72 -32.93 -4.13
CA LEU A 12 14.98 -31.62 -4.73
C LEU A 12 16.21 -30.94 -4.11
N PHE A 13 16.48 -31.18 -2.83
CA PHE A 13 17.64 -30.64 -2.14
C PHE A 13 18.93 -31.45 -2.31
N LEU A 14 18.79 -32.75 -2.61
CA LEU A 14 19.94 -33.66 -2.73
C LEU A 14 20.58 -33.67 -4.15
N LEU A 15 19.91 -33.15 -5.16
CA LEU A 15 20.44 -33.06 -6.53
C LEU A 15 21.08 -31.69 -6.79
N PRO A 16 22.41 -31.56 -6.76
CA PRO A 16 23.10 -30.32 -7.15
C PRO A 16 22.78 -30.03 -8.61
N GLY A 17 22.07 -28.95 -8.88
CA GLY A 17 21.60 -28.56 -10.21
C GLY A 17 20.09 -28.65 -10.40
N ALA A 18 19.37 -29.57 -9.75
CA ALA A 18 17.91 -29.60 -9.80
C ALA A 18 17.30 -28.34 -9.13
N GLY A 19 17.97 -27.79 -8.11
CA GLY A 19 17.57 -26.55 -7.46
C GLY A 19 17.49 -25.35 -8.41
N LEU A 20 18.38 -25.29 -9.40
CA LEU A 20 18.38 -24.22 -10.41
C LEU A 20 17.21 -24.32 -11.41
N LEU A 21 16.76 -25.54 -11.73
CA LEU A 21 15.59 -25.76 -12.60
C LEU A 21 14.27 -25.51 -11.88
N PHE A 22 14.21 -25.77 -10.55
CA PHE A 22 13.01 -25.55 -9.75
C PHE A 22 12.92 -24.15 -9.13
N LEU A 23 14.01 -23.36 -9.18
CA LEU A 23 14.03 -21.97 -8.73
C LEU A 23 12.93 -21.11 -9.36
N PRO A 24 12.76 -21.07 -10.70
CA PRO A 24 11.65 -20.34 -11.31
C PRO A 24 10.29 -20.83 -10.84
N LEU A 25 10.13 -22.13 -10.67
CA LEU A 25 8.87 -22.75 -10.22
C LEU A 25 8.54 -22.38 -8.76
N LEU A 26 9.55 -22.38 -7.88
CA LEU A 26 9.41 -21.96 -6.48
C LEU A 26 9.11 -20.48 -6.37
N ILE A 27 9.78 -19.64 -7.16
CA ILE A 27 9.49 -18.20 -7.24
C ILE A 27 8.08 -17.99 -7.79
N PHE A 28 7.69 -18.72 -8.84
CA PHE A 28 6.37 -18.65 -9.44
C PHE A 28 5.25 -19.11 -8.49
N ALA A 29 5.50 -20.10 -7.64
CA ALA A 29 4.56 -20.59 -6.64
C ALA A 29 4.52 -19.73 -5.37
N ALA A 30 5.68 -19.22 -4.92
CA ALA A 30 5.78 -18.38 -3.74
C ALA A 30 5.28 -16.95 -4.00
N LEU A 31 5.48 -16.42 -5.21
CA LEU A 31 5.08 -15.07 -5.55
C LEU A 31 3.55 -14.84 -5.46
N PRO A 32 2.66 -15.70 -6.01
CA PRO A 32 1.21 -15.56 -5.81
C PRO A 32 0.77 -15.75 -4.36
N LEU A 33 1.41 -16.67 -3.63
CA LEU A 33 1.13 -16.88 -2.21
C LEU A 33 1.48 -15.63 -1.38
N LEU A 34 2.64 -15.05 -1.62
CA LEU A 34 3.10 -13.82 -0.97
C LEU A 34 2.27 -12.61 -1.39
N LEU A 35 1.89 -12.53 -2.66
CA LEU A 35 1.00 -11.50 -3.17
C LEU A 35 -0.42 -11.67 -2.59
N GLY A 36 -0.90 -12.90 -2.41
CA GLY A 36 -2.18 -13.21 -1.76
C GLY A 36 -2.19 -12.81 -0.29
N LEU A 37 -1.15 -13.19 0.47
CA LEU A 37 -0.98 -12.84 1.88
C LEU A 37 -0.80 -11.33 2.09
N ALA A 38 -0.17 -10.61 1.15
CA ALA A 38 0.00 -9.16 1.18
C ALA A 38 -1.25 -8.38 0.75
N GLY A 39 -2.38 -9.07 0.44
CA GLY A 39 -3.60 -8.44 -0.07
C GLY A 39 -3.51 -8.17 -1.58
N GLY A 40 -3.31 -9.21 -2.35
CA GLY A 40 -3.08 -9.36 -3.81
C GLY A 40 -3.32 -8.17 -4.74
N GLY A 41 -4.49 -7.53 -4.66
CA GLY A 41 -4.81 -6.36 -5.48
C GLY A 41 -4.00 -5.09 -5.13
N ALA A 42 -3.55 -4.93 -3.89
CA ALA A 42 -2.77 -3.77 -3.48
C ALA A 42 -1.34 -3.80 -4.02
N PHE A 43 -0.71 -4.98 -4.08
CA PHE A 43 0.64 -5.13 -4.64
C PHE A 43 0.69 -4.82 -6.13
N ALA A 44 -0.34 -5.25 -6.87
CA ALA A 44 -0.42 -5.00 -8.30
C ALA A 44 -0.63 -3.51 -8.64
N ARG A 45 -1.22 -2.74 -7.72
CA ARG A 45 -1.54 -1.30 -7.89
C ARG A 45 -0.53 -0.37 -7.25
N ALA A 46 0.20 -0.84 -6.25
CA ALA A 46 1.16 -0.03 -5.51
C ALA A 46 2.16 0.73 -6.41
N PRO A 47 2.74 0.14 -7.47
CA PRO A 47 3.66 0.86 -8.34
C PRO A 47 3.01 2.08 -9.02
N GLY A 48 1.80 1.93 -9.55
CA GLY A 48 1.06 3.03 -10.18
C GLY A 48 0.70 4.14 -9.21
N GLN A 49 0.25 3.78 -8.01
CA GLN A 49 -0.06 4.75 -6.96
C GLN A 49 1.21 5.46 -6.47
N LEU A 50 2.30 4.73 -6.25
CA LEU A 50 3.59 5.32 -5.87
C LEU A 50 4.11 6.29 -6.92
N TRP A 51 4.01 5.92 -8.21
CA TRP A 51 4.39 6.79 -9.31
C TRP A 51 3.56 8.06 -9.35
N ALA A 52 2.23 7.96 -9.16
CA ALA A 52 1.35 9.11 -9.07
C ALA A 52 1.70 10.02 -7.88
N LEU A 53 2.02 9.43 -6.71
CA LEU A 53 2.46 10.17 -5.53
C LEU A 53 3.77 10.94 -5.76
N VAL A 54 4.71 10.38 -6.52
CA VAL A 54 5.98 11.07 -6.84
C VAL A 54 5.75 12.23 -7.79
N LYS A 55 4.91 12.03 -8.82
CA LYS A 55 4.73 13.02 -9.89
C LYS A 55 3.74 14.14 -9.57
N ASN A 56 2.75 13.91 -8.71
CA ASN A 56 1.62 14.81 -8.56
C ASN A 56 1.41 15.23 -7.11
N ALA A 57 1.62 16.52 -6.83
CA ALA A 57 1.43 17.10 -5.50
C ALA A 57 -0.02 16.98 -4.99
N ARG A 58 -1.02 17.10 -5.88
CA ARG A 58 -2.44 16.96 -5.52
C ARG A 58 -2.75 15.54 -5.08
N VAL A 59 -2.22 14.53 -5.79
CA VAL A 59 -2.36 13.11 -5.40
C VAL A 59 -1.72 12.86 -4.03
N ARG A 60 -0.55 13.46 -3.74
CA ARG A 60 0.08 13.38 -2.42
C ARG A 60 -0.79 14.00 -1.33
N ALA A 61 -1.33 15.20 -1.57
CA ALA A 61 -2.21 15.89 -0.63
C ALA A 61 -3.46 15.06 -0.30
N ASN A 62 -4.14 14.55 -1.33
CA ASN A 62 -5.31 13.69 -1.17
C ASN A 62 -4.96 12.36 -0.50
N PHE A 63 -3.76 11.83 -0.72
CA PHE A 63 -3.32 10.60 -0.07
C PHE A 63 -3.09 10.80 1.44
N VAL A 64 -2.49 11.93 1.83
CA VAL A 64 -2.33 12.29 3.25
C VAL A 64 -3.69 12.48 3.92
N LEU A 65 -4.61 13.17 3.26
CA LEU A 65 -5.96 13.36 3.80
C LEU A 65 -6.72 12.03 3.92
N ALA A 66 -6.59 11.14 2.94
CA ALA A 66 -7.16 9.79 3.00
C ALA A 66 -6.60 8.97 4.18
N HIS A 67 -5.30 9.06 4.45
CA HIS A 67 -4.67 8.42 5.60
C HIS A 67 -5.18 8.98 6.92
N ALA A 68 -5.29 10.30 7.02
CA ALA A 68 -5.81 10.97 8.21
C ALA A 68 -7.28 10.59 8.46
N ALA A 69 -8.12 10.62 7.43
CA ALA A 69 -9.52 10.19 7.51
C ALA A 69 -9.65 8.71 7.92
N ALA A 70 -8.81 7.83 7.34
CA ALA A 70 -8.80 6.42 7.70
C ALA A 70 -8.38 6.18 9.16
N ARG A 71 -7.46 6.98 9.70
CA ARG A 71 -7.12 6.93 11.14
C ARG A 71 -8.28 7.37 12.02
N VAL A 72 -8.93 8.47 11.67
CA VAL A 72 -10.12 8.94 12.42
C VAL A 72 -11.23 7.90 12.40
N LEU A 73 -11.47 7.25 11.24
CA LEU A 73 -12.43 6.14 11.14
C LEU A 73 -12.01 4.94 12.02
N GLY A 74 -10.73 4.63 12.05
CA GLY A 74 -10.16 3.59 12.91
C GLY A 74 -10.34 3.90 14.39
N GLU A 75 -10.08 5.14 14.81
CA GLU A 75 -10.22 5.61 16.18
C GLU A 75 -11.70 5.61 16.66
N ARG A 76 -12.65 5.98 15.79
CA ARG A 76 -14.06 6.10 16.13
C ARG A 76 -14.85 4.79 15.98
N TYR A 77 -14.60 4.07 14.89
CA TYR A 77 -15.43 2.94 14.47
C TYR A 77 -14.69 1.61 14.43
N GLY A 78 -13.38 1.59 14.70
CA GLY A 78 -12.58 0.37 14.66
C GLY A 78 -12.36 -0.20 13.26
N VAL A 79 -12.61 0.58 12.19
CA VAL A 79 -12.48 0.14 10.80
C VAL A 79 -11.12 0.52 10.22
N ALA A 80 -10.59 -0.31 9.34
CA ALA A 80 -9.31 -0.08 8.68
C ALA A 80 -9.50 -0.07 7.16
N PRO A 81 -9.99 1.04 6.56
CA PRO A 81 -10.23 1.12 5.13
C PRO A 81 -8.95 1.07 4.31
N ILE A 82 -9.08 0.64 3.05
CA ILE A 82 -7.99 0.73 2.09
C ILE A 82 -8.09 2.08 1.40
N CYS A 83 -6.99 2.84 1.40
CA CYS A 83 -6.94 4.18 0.87
C CYS A 83 -6.36 4.19 -0.56
N TRP A 84 -7.03 4.89 -1.46
CA TRP A 84 -6.55 5.23 -2.80
C TRP A 84 -6.73 6.71 -3.04
N SER A 85 -5.80 7.35 -3.74
CA SER A 85 -5.92 8.77 -4.06
C SER A 85 -5.81 9.04 -5.55
N GLY A 86 -6.57 10.01 -6.00
CA GLY A 86 -6.52 10.64 -7.30
C GLY A 86 -6.20 12.14 -7.17
N GLU A 87 -6.27 12.86 -8.27
CA GLU A 87 -5.97 14.30 -8.30
C GLU A 87 -7.03 15.14 -7.59
N ASN A 88 -8.30 14.78 -7.74
CA ASN A 88 -9.45 15.56 -7.24
C ASN A 88 -10.30 14.76 -6.24
N SER A 89 -9.89 13.57 -5.87
CA SER A 89 -10.62 12.72 -4.94
C SER A 89 -9.73 11.69 -4.30
N PHE A 90 -10.20 11.14 -3.18
CA PHE A 90 -9.67 9.90 -2.63
C PHE A 90 -10.80 8.92 -2.37
N PHE A 91 -10.47 7.63 -2.32
CA PHE A 91 -11.40 6.54 -2.16
C PHE A 91 -11.02 5.68 -0.97
N LEU A 92 -12.01 5.40 -0.11
CA LEU A 92 -11.89 4.53 1.06
C LEU A 92 -12.70 3.26 0.83
N SER A 93 -12.02 2.15 0.55
CA SER A 93 -12.65 0.86 0.32
C SER A 93 -12.93 0.14 1.65
N GLY A 94 -14.07 -0.55 1.72
CA GLY A 94 -14.49 -1.30 2.92
C GLY A 94 -15.29 -0.48 3.92
N VAL A 95 -15.73 0.72 3.54
CA VAL A 95 -16.66 1.56 4.30
C VAL A 95 -17.83 1.90 3.40
N SER A 96 -19.06 1.91 3.94
CA SER A 96 -20.27 2.21 3.18
C SER A 96 -21.05 3.42 3.73
N ASP A 97 -20.73 3.89 4.93
CA ASP A 97 -21.40 5.03 5.56
C ASP A 97 -20.76 6.34 5.10
N GLU A 98 -21.47 7.07 4.24
CA GLU A 98 -21.05 8.36 3.67
C GLU A 98 -20.90 9.43 4.76
N ASN A 99 -21.82 9.46 5.74
CA ASN A 99 -21.82 10.48 6.79
C ASN A 99 -20.62 10.26 7.72
N ALA A 100 -20.35 9.02 8.12
CA ALA A 100 -19.18 8.69 8.93
C ALA A 100 -17.88 9.06 8.22
N VAL A 101 -17.80 8.84 6.90
CA VAL A 101 -16.62 9.21 6.10
C VAL A 101 -16.49 10.71 5.96
N TYR A 102 -17.60 11.43 5.74
CA TYR A 102 -17.59 12.89 5.67
C TYR A 102 -17.09 13.52 6.98
N GLU A 103 -17.69 13.13 8.10
CA GLU A 103 -17.28 13.61 9.42
C GLU A 103 -15.80 13.29 9.72
N ALA A 104 -15.35 12.08 9.36
CA ALA A 104 -13.97 11.68 9.57
C ALA A 104 -13.01 12.48 8.69
N ALA A 105 -13.36 12.79 7.45
CA ALA A 105 -12.55 13.60 6.55
C ALA A 105 -12.44 15.05 7.04
N GLU A 106 -13.54 15.67 7.46
CA GLU A 106 -13.55 17.03 8.01
C GLU A 106 -12.77 17.10 9.32
N GLN A 107 -12.97 16.13 10.22
CA GLN A 107 -12.21 16.08 11.47
C GLN A 107 -10.70 15.86 11.20
N ALA A 108 -10.35 14.98 10.27
CA ALA A 108 -8.97 14.75 9.89
C ALA A 108 -8.31 16.03 9.36
N LEU A 109 -9.04 16.78 8.51
CA LEU A 109 -8.58 18.04 7.97
C LEU A 109 -8.40 19.09 9.10
N ALA A 110 -9.32 19.21 10.02
CA ALA A 110 -9.22 20.09 11.17
C ALA A 110 -7.99 19.76 12.05
N ARG A 111 -7.78 18.47 12.35
CA ARG A 111 -6.62 17.99 13.12
C ARG A 111 -5.29 18.22 12.39
N LEU A 112 -5.24 18.03 11.05
CA LEU A 112 -4.06 18.36 10.25
C LEU A 112 -3.77 19.87 10.29
N LYS A 113 -4.80 20.73 10.16
CA LYS A 113 -4.66 22.18 10.25
C LYS A 113 -4.18 22.65 11.63
N SER A 114 -4.58 21.97 12.71
CA SER A 114 -4.09 22.24 14.06
C SER A 114 -2.66 21.77 14.33
N GLY A 115 -2.02 21.11 13.35
CA GLY A 115 -0.62 20.70 13.44
C GLY A 115 -0.39 19.25 13.85
N GLU A 116 -1.43 18.40 13.87
CA GLU A 116 -1.30 16.97 14.18
C GLU A 116 -0.76 16.19 12.98
N ASP A 117 0.53 16.40 12.67
CA ASP A 117 1.17 15.84 11.46
C ASP A 117 1.35 14.32 11.50
N ASP A 118 1.23 13.68 12.65
CA ASP A 118 1.29 12.21 12.78
C ASP A 118 0.12 11.50 12.10
N LEU A 119 -0.98 12.19 11.81
CA LEU A 119 -2.13 11.65 11.07
C LEU A 119 -1.78 11.23 9.64
N LYS A 120 -0.72 11.79 9.04
CA LYS A 120 -0.23 11.37 7.71
C LYS A 120 0.22 9.91 7.67
N VAL A 121 0.55 9.33 8.84
CA VAL A 121 1.01 7.95 8.98
C VAL A 121 -0.16 7.03 9.26
N TYR A 122 -0.46 6.16 8.29
CA TYR A 122 -1.51 5.14 8.43
C TYR A 122 -0.89 3.74 8.44
N PRO A 123 -0.84 3.06 9.61
CA PRO A 123 -0.15 1.77 9.73
C PRO A 123 -0.71 0.67 8.82
N ALA A 124 -2.01 0.72 8.50
CA ALA A 124 -2.65 -0.25 7.62
C ALA A 124 -2.49 0.09 6.13
N CYS A 125 -1.69 1.10 5.77
CA CYS A 125 -1.48 1.50 4.38
C CYS A 125 -0.82 0.37 3.56
N ARG A 126 -1.58 -0.21 2.64
CA ARG A 126 -1.12 -1.34 1.81
C ARG A 126 -0.05 -0.94 0.80
N VAL A 127 -0.10 0.29 0.28
CA VAL A 127 0.85 0.81 -0.71
C VAL A 127 2.26 0.89 -0.10
N PHE A 128 2.39 1.51 1.07
CA PHE A 128 3.68 1.63 1.75
C PHE A 128 4.15 0.32 2.39
N ARG A 129 3.24 -0.56 2.78
CA ARG A 129 3.61 -1.92 3.21
C ARG A 129 4.20 -2.72 2.05
N ALA A 130 3.60 -2.64 0.85
CA ALA A 130 4.15 -3.26 -0.35
C ALA A 130 5.55 -2.72 -0.69
N LEU A 131 5.73 -1.40 -0.65
CA LEU A 131 7.05 -0.77 -0.85
C LEU A 131 8.07 -1.24 0.18
N ALA A 132 7.68 -1.31 1.46
CA ALA A 132 8.55 -1.76 2.54
C ALA A 132 9.00 -3.22 2.37
N VAL A 133 8.09 -4.12 1.93
CA VAL A 133 8.44 -5.52 1.60
C VAL A 133 9.48 -5.57 0.50
N VAL A 134 9.27 -4.82 -0.59
CA VAL A 134 10.19 -4.80 -1.74
C VAL A 134 11.56 -4.26 -1.33
N LEU A 135 11.61 -3.15 -0.61
CA LEU A 135 12.88 -2.55 -0.17
C LEU A 135 13.64 -3.46 0.81
N ALA A 136 12.95 -4.04 1.78
CA ALA A 136 13.58 -4.96 2.73
C ALA A 136 14.05 -6.25 2.07
N ALA A 137 13.24 -6.82 1.17
CA ALA A 137 13.64 -8.00 0.40
C ALA A 137 14.85 -7.70 -0.50
N ALA A 138 14.87 -6.56 -1.17
CA ALA A 138 15.99 -6.14 -2.02
C ALA A 138 17.28 -5.98 -1.21
N ALA A 139 17.20 -5.39 -0.01
CA ALA A 139 18.35 -5.24 0.88
C ALA A 139 18.91 -6.57 1.39
N LEU A 140 18.05 -7.58 1.56
CA LEU A 140 18.40 -8.89 2.10
C LEU A 140 18.78 -9.90 1.02
N VAL A 141 18.37 -9.68 -0.22
CA VAL A 141 18.64 -10.63 -1.31
C VAL A 141 20.13 -10.84 -1.51
N VAL A 142 20.94 -9.76 -1.52
CA VAL A 142 22.40 -9.86 -1.77
C VAL A 142 23.11 -10.71 -0.73
N PRO A 143 22.98 -10.46 0.59
CA PRO A 143 23.64 -11.29 1.60
C PRO A 143 23.09 -12.73 1.66
N LEU A 144 21.86 -12.96 1.26
CA LEU A 144 21.23 -14.28 1.29
C LEU A 144 21.40 -15.07 -0.01
N LEU A 145 21.99 -14.50 -1.05
CA LEU A 145 22.29 -15.22 -2.31
C LEU A 145 23.21 -16.43 -2.09
N ALA A 146 24.06 -16.41 -1.04
CA ALA A 146 24.90 -17.54 -0.67
C ALA A 146 24.10 -18.80 -0.28
N LEU A 147 22.83 -18.64 0.13
CA LEU A 147 21.88 -19.72 0.42
C LEU A 147 21.15 -20.22 -0.85
N GLY A 148 21.54 -19.74 -2.02
CA GLY A 148 20.87 -20.07 -3.27
C GLY A 148 19.40 -19.63 -3.31
N PRO A 149 18.51 -20.43 -3.93
CA PRO A 149 17.09 -20.09 -4.07
C PRO A 149 16.35 -19.87 -2.74
N LEU A 150 16.75 -20.59 -1.70
CA LEU A 150 16.19 -20.39 -0.36
C LEU A 150 16.45 -19.00 0.19
N GLY A 151 17.58 -18.38 -0.16
CA GLY A 151 17.90 -17.03 0.25
C GLY A 151 16.86 -16.00 -0.22
N ILE A 152 16.33 -16.16 -1.43
CA ILE A 152 15.29 -15.29 -1.96
C ILE A 152 13.99 -15.44 -1.17
N VAL A 153 13.59 -16.69 -0.85
CA VAL A 153 12.39 -16.97 -0.05
C VAL A 153 12.51 -16.34 1.33
N PHE A 154 13.69 -16.52 1.99
CA PHE A 154 13.96 -15.88 3.28
C PHE A 154 13.98 -14.37 3.21
N ALA A 155 14.57 -13.77 2.17
CA ALA A 155 14.59 -12.32 1.99
C ALA A 155 13.16 -11.74 1.88
N VAL A 156 12.29 -12.39 1.09
CA VAL A 156 10.90 -11.93 0.93
C VAL A 156 10.10 -12.14 2.21
N ALA A 157 10.26 -13.28 2.89
CA ALA A 157 9.61 -13.54 4.18
C ALA A 157 10.05 -12.51 5.23
N ALA A 158 11.35 -12.26 5.37
CA ALA A 158 11.88 -11.27 6.30
C ALA A 158 11.38 -9.85 5.94
N GLY A 159 11.32 -9.51 4.65
CA GLY A 159 10.72 -8.26 4.16
C GLY A 159 9.27 -8.10 4.58
N TYR A 160 8.48 -9.18 4.48
CA TYR A 160 7.09 -9.18 4.91
C TYR A 160 6.94 -8.90 6.42
N PHE A 161 7.76 -9.54 7.26
CA PHE A 161 7.75 -9.30 8.71
C PHE A 161 8.31 -7.93 9.11
N ALA A 162 9.25 -7.38 8.36
CA ALA A 162 9.78 -6.04 8.59
C ALA A 162 8.83 -4.92 8.11
N ALA A 163 7.95 -5.19 7.15
CA ALA A 163 7.08 -4.19 6.54
C ALA A 163 6.21 -3.38 7.51
N PRO A 164 5.59 -3.96 8.57
CA PRO A 164 4.82 -3.19 9.55
C PRO A 164 5.62 -2.10 10.27
N TYR A 165 6.92 -2.32 10.45
CA TYR A 165 7.83 -1.38 11.11
C TYR A 165 8.41 -0.34 10.13
N LEU A 166 8.76 -0.77 8.93
CA LEU A 166 9.34 0.08 7.90
C LEU A 166 8.31 0.99 7.23
N SER A 167 7.08 0.52 7.05
CA SER A 167 6.02 1.28 6.36
C SER A 167 5.71 2.63 7.02
N PRO A 168 5.50 2.73 8.36
CA PRO A 168 5.28 4.02 9.01
C PRO A 168 6.49 4.96 8.89
N TRP A 169 7.69 4.43 8.95
CA TRP A 169 8.91 5.20 8.80
C TRP A 169 9.04 5.79 7.39
N LEU A 170 8.79 4.98 6.35
CA LEU A 170 8.77 5.44 4.96
C LEU A 170 7.71 6.52 4.74
N GLN A 171 6.52 6.37 5.33
CA GLN A 171 5.46 7.38 5.24
C GLN A 171 5.89 8.71 5.88
N LYS A 172 6.54 8.67 7.05
CA LYS A 172 7.06 9.88 7.72
C LYS A 172 8.06 10.63 6.85
N LEU A 173 8.95 9.91 6.16
CA LEU A 173 9.98 10.49 5.31
C LEU A 173 9.44 11.06 3.99
N THR A 174 8.44 10.42 3.40
CA THR A 174 8.01 10.74 2.03
C THR A 174 6.76 11.60 1.94
N LEU A 175 5.91 11.60 3.00
CA LEU A 175 4.65 12.33 2.99
C LEU A 175 4.77 13.63 3.78
N SER A 176 4.40 14.74 3.12
CA SER A 176 4.25 16.06 3.73
C SER A 176 2.76 16.37 3.97
N SER A 177 2.43 16.88 5.15
CA SER A 177 1.06 17.31 5.49
C SER A 177 0.71 18.69 4.93
N ARG A 178 1.69 19.49 4.46
CA ARG A 178 1.47 20.87 3.99
C ARG A 178 0.40 20.95 2.91
N GLY A 179 0.50 20.13 1.86
CA GLY A 179 -0.48 20.12 0.78
C GLY A 179 -1.89 19.72 1.23
N ALA A 180 -1.99 18.78 2.18
CA ALA A 180 -3.29 18.32 2.66
C ALA A 180 -4.04 19.38 3.51
N LYS A 181 -3.31 20.28 4.18
CA LYS A 181 -3.90 21.38 4.97
C LYS A 181 -4.66 22.38 4.09
N ASN A 182 -4.32 22.48 2.82
CA ASN A 182 -4.95 23.39 1.85
C ASN A 182 -6.10 22.70 1.07
N CYS A 183 -6.40 21.45 1.36
CA CYS A 183 -7.55 20.78 0.77
C CYS A 183 -8.86 21.23 1.42
N SER A 184 -9.93 21.11 0.66
CA SER A 184 -11.32 21.16 1.17
C SER A 184 -12.08 19.93 0.72
N VAL A 185 -13.01 19.47 1.54
CA VAL A 185 -13.91 18.36 1.25
C VAL A 185 -15.17 18.97 0.62
N HIS A 186 -15.58 18.48 -0.56
CA HIS A 186 -16.75 19.00 -1.25
C HIS A 186 -17.94 18.06 -1.20
N SER A 187 -17.73 16.81 -1.50
CA SER A 187 -18.81 15.83 -1.54
C SER A 187 -18.28 14.45 -1.21
N VAL A 188 -19.17 13.63 -0.69
CA VAL A 188 -18.91 12.23 -0.37
C VAL A 188 -19.97 11.39 -1.03
N ARG A 189 -19.58 10.31 -1.69
CA ARG A 189 -20.47 9.42 -2.43
C ARG A 189 -20.06 7.97 -2.24
N ALA A 190 -21.01 7.12 -1.87
CA ALA A 190 -20.81 5.68 -1.96
C ALA A 190 -20.74 5.26 -3.43
N CYS A 191 -19.72 4.52 -3.79
CA CYS A 191 -19.55 4.03 -5.15
C CYS A 191 -18.89 2.65 -5.16
N THR A 192 -19.11 1.93 -6.25
CA THR A 192 -18.39 0.70 -6.55
C THR A 192 -17.42 0.99 -7.68
N ARG A 193 -16.14 0.85 -7.40
CA ARG A 193 -15.09 1.09 -8.38
C ARG A 193 -14.55 -0.24 -8.90
N THR A 194 -14.60 -0.41 -10.21
CA THR A 194 -13.88 -1.52 -10.83
C THR A 194 -12.40 -1.15 -10.94
N VAL A 195 -11.57 -1.93 -10.30
CA VAL A 195 -10.14 -1.68 -10.30
C VAL A 195 -9.46 -2.75 -11.13
N SER A 196 -8.80 -2.29 -12.19
CA SER A 196 -8.01 -3.15 -13.07
C SER A 196 -6.58 -3.25 -12.56
N ALA A 197 -6.08 -4.47 -12.45
CA ALA A 197 -4.67 -4.75 -12.21
C ALA A 197 -4.09 -5.53 -13.39
N TRP A 198 -2.78 -5.41 -13.62
CA TRP A 198 -2.04 -6.16 -14.63
C TRP A 198 -2.57 -5.97 -16.06
N GLY A 199 -2.75 -4.71 -16.49
CA GLY A 199 -3.20 -4.38 -17.85
C GLY A 199 -4.63 -4.85 -18.16
N GLY A 200 -5.53 -4.85 -17.17
CA GLY A 200 -6.93 -5.19 -17.35
C GLY A 200 -7.27 -6.68 -17.20
N ARG A 201 -6.29 -7.53 -16.89
CA ARG A 201 -6.51 -8.99 -16.74
C ARG A 201 -7.17 -9.39 -15.42
N LEU A 202 -7.09 -8.54 -14.40
CA LEU A 202 -7.75 -8.75 -13.10
C LEU A 202 -8.61 -7.53 -12.79
N ASN A 203 -9.91 -7.68 -12.94
CA ASN A 203 -10.89 -6.67 -12.57
C ASN A 203 -11.53 -7.10 -11.25
N THR A 204 -11.34 -6.32 -10.20
CA THR A 204 -12.03 -6.50 -8.92
C THR A 204 -12.94 -5.31 -8.67
N ALA A 205 -14.21 -5.57 -8.36
CA ALA A 205 -15.12 -4.54 -7.89
C ALA A 205 -14.83 -4.30 -6.40
N GLU A 206 -14.52 -3.06 -6.05
CA GLU A 206 -14.35 -2.61 -4.67
C GLU A 206 -15.46 -1.61 -4.34
N SER A 207 -16.28 -1.94 -3.35
CA SER A 207 -17.26 -1.03 -2.79
C SER A 207 -16.59 -0.14 -1.74
N GLY A 208 -16.97 1.11 -1.70
CA GLY A 208 -16.43 2.08 -0.76
C GLY A 208 -17.02 3.46 -0.97
N VAL A 209 -16.37 4.44 -0.39
CA VAL A 209 -16.80 5.83 -0.43
C VAL A 209 -15.73 6.68 -1.10
N GLU A 210 -16.12 7.44 -2.11
CA GLU A 210 -15.28 8.43 -2.76
C GLU A 210 -15.54 9.80 -2.15
N VAL A 211 -14.47 10.48 -1.79
CA VAL A 211 -14.48 11.83 -1.24
C VAL A 211 -13.87 12.76 -2.28
N SER A 212 -14.66 13.68 -2.80
CA SER A 212 -14.19 14.71 -3.72
C SER A 212 -13.55 15.85 -2.94
N THR A 213 -12.38 16.28 -3.40
CA THR A 213 -11.58 17.32 -2.76
C THR A 213 -11.20 18.39 -3.78
N SER A 214 -11.00 19.63 -3.34
CA SER A 214 -10.26 20.62 -4.11
C SER A 214 -8.92 20.88 -3.39
N ALA A 215 -7.84 20.76 -4.10
CA ALA A 215 -6.52 21.16 -3.66
C ALA A 215 -6.15 22.44 -4.42
N GLN A 216 -6.68 23.58 -3.96
CA GLN A 216 -6.69 24.81 -4.76
C GLN A 216 -5.30 25.43 -4.92
N ASP A 217 -4.38 25.30 -3.95
CA ASP A 217 -3.13 26.06 -3.96
C ASP A 217 -1.86 25.24 -3.65
N VAL A 218 -1.90 23.92 -3.92
CA VAL A 218 -0.75 23.04 -3.66
C VAL A 218 0.44 23.38 -4.57
N ILE A 219 0.18 24.02 -5.73
CA ILE A 219 1.22 24.33 -6.73
C ILE A 219 2.00 25.57 -6.36
N GLU A 220 1.37 26.59 -5.75
CA GLU A 220 2.08 27.85 -5.40
C GLU A 220 3.02 27.70 -4.21
N ALA A 221 2.73 26.82 -3.27
CA ALA A 221 3.55 26.62 -2.08
C ALA A 221 4.86 25.83 -2.36
N GLU A 222 4.91 25.02 -3.42
CA GLU A 222 6.12 24.27 -3.80
C GLU A 222 7.09 25.08 -4.68
N ILE A 223 6.62 26.18 -5.33
CA ILE A 223 7.45 27.00 -6.23
C ILE A 223 8.21 28.12 -5.48
N VAL A 224 7.83 28.43 -4.25
CA VAL A 224 8.37 29.58 -3.50
C VAL A 224 9.60 29.19 -2.62
N GLU A 225 9.98 27.92 -2.53
CA GLU A 225 11.11 27.45 -1.69
C GLU A 225 12.36 27.02 -2.49
N ASP A 226 12.47 27.36 -3.79
CA ASP A 226 13.71 27.28 -4.58
C ASP A 226 14.26 28.72 -4.77
#